data_6bc8c120b1d12f4ee6cd6e90f20c6836
#
_entry.id   6bc8c120b1d12f4ee6cd6e90f20c6836
#
_cell.length_a   1.000
_cell.length_b   1.000
_cell.length_c   1.000
_cell.angle_alpha   90.00
_cell.angle_beta   90.00
_cell.angle_gamma   90.00
#
_symmetry.space_group_name_H-M   'P 1'
#
loop_
_entity.id
_entity.type
_entity.pdbx_description
1 polymer ?
#
loop_
_entity_poly.entity_id
_entity_poly.type
_entity_poly.pdbx_seq_one_letter_code
_entity_poly.pdbx_strand_id
1 'polypeptide(L)'
;MERHQYGFGVMNGNTGGIRRKSFWGTGATEEECRKDASRQAKAYAERLTDQAYEKACQRDRSGYKPSRCSYRFQVVGCTLWQ
;
A
#
# COMPACT_ATOMS: atom_id res chain seq x y z
N MET A 1 -1.97 -5.51 -26.10
CA MET A 1 -1.96 -5.36 -24.64
C MET A 1 -1.06 -4.21 -24.24
N GLU A 2 -1.57 -3.30 -23.42
CA GLU A 2 -0.81 -2.13 -22.98
C GLU A 2 -0.15 -2.40 -21.64
N ARG A 3 0.89 -1.63 -21.35
CA ARG A 3 1.60 -1.70 -20.08
C ARG A 3 2.05 -0.29 -19.71
N HIS A 4 1.61 0.18 -18.53
CA HIS A 4 1.94 1.51 -18.04
C HIS A 4 2.43 1.45 -16.59
N GLN A 5 3.29 2.38 -16.24
CA GLN A 5 3.80 2.51 -14.88
C GLN A 5 3.04 3.62 -14.15
N TYR A 6 2.62 3.32 -12.94
CA TYR A 6 1.91 4.27 -12.08
C TYR A 6 2.62 4.42 -10.75
N GLY A 7 2.72 5.64 -10.27
CA GLY A 7 3.25 5.93 -8.95
C GLY A 7 2.13 6.09 -7.95
N PHE A 8 2.31 5.52 -6.76
CA PHE A 8 1.33 5.59 -5.68
C PHE A 8 1.98 6.12 -4.42
N GLY A 9 1.23 6.88 -3.65
CA GLY A 9 1.59 7.21 -2.28
C GLY A 9 0.96 6.20 -1.35
N VAL A 10 1.73 5.71 -0.38
CA VAL A 10 1.23 4.80 0.65
C VAL A 10 1.51 5.45 2.00
N MET A 11 0.44 5.85 2.68
CA MET A 11 0.53 6.58 3.94
C MET A 11 0.48 5.65 5.12
N ASN A 12 1.41 5.83 6.06
CA ASN A 12 1.39 5.15 7.33
C ASN A 12 0.35 5.82 8.24
N GLY A 13 -0.71 5.11 8.60
CA GLY A 13 -1.79 5.64 9.42
C GLY A 13 -1.40 5.99 10.85
N ASN A 14 -0.26 5.46 11.33
CA ASN A 14 0.22 5.76 12.68
C ASN A 14 1.10 7.01 12.72
N THR A 15 1.98 7.20 11.74
CA THR A 15 2.94 8.31 11.72
C THR A 15 2.55 9.44 10.77
N GLY A 16 1.66 9.17 9.80
CA GLY A 16 1.31 10.10 8.74
C GLY A 16 2.36 10.18 7.64
N GLY A 17 3.45 9.44 7.74
CA GLY A 17 4.49 9.43 6.72
C GLY A 17 4.02 8.79 5.42
N ILE A 18 4.43 9.34 4.29
CA ILE A 18 4.06 8.84 2.97
C ILE A 18 5.28 8.23 2.29
N ARG A 19 5.11 7.01 1.82
CA ARG A 19 6.11 6.29 1.03
C ARG A 19 5.61 6.20 -0.41
N ARG A 20 6.47 6.55 -1.36
CA ARG A 20 6.13 6.44 -2.78
C ARG A 20 6.63 5.13 -3.34
N LYS A 21 5.79 4.50 -4.16
CA LYS A 21 6.14 3.27 -4.85
C LYS A 21 5.43 3.22 -6.20
N SER A 22 6.12 2.69 -7.20
CA SER A 22 5.54 2.51 -8.53
C SER A 22 5.25 1.04 -8.81
N PHE A 23 4.23 0.81 -9.62
CA PHE A 23 3.83 -0.52 -10.07
C PHE A 23 3.51 -0.48 -11.56
N TRP A 24 3.85 -1.56 -12.25
CA TRP A 24 3.47 -1.73 -13.65
C TRP A 24 2.11 -2.40 -13.72
N GLY A 25 1.20 -1.79 -14.44
CA GLY A 25 -0.12 -2.36 -14.72
C GLY A 25 -0.19 -2.79 -16.16
N THR A 26 -0.85 -3.91 -16.44
CA THR A 26 -1.07 -4.43 -17.78
C THR A 26 -2.54 -4.62 -18.04
N GLY A 27 -2.97 -4.44 -19.29
CA GLY A 27 -4.35 -4.61 -19.69
C GLY A 27 -4.56 -4.26 -21.14
N ALA A 28 -5.79 -4.43 -21.63
CA ALA A 28 -6.14 -4.10 -22.99
C ALA A 28 -6.26 -2.58 -23.21
N THR A 29 -6.56 -1.83 -22.15
CA THR A 29 -6.69 -0.38 -22.19
C THR A 29 -5.89 0.25 -21.05
N GLU A 30 -5.69 1.56 -21.13
CA GLU A 30 -5.02 2.32 -20.06
C GLU A 30 -5.77 2.18 -18.73
N GLU A 31 -7.11 2.22 -18.79
CA GLU A 31 -7.94 2.08 -17.59
C GLU A 31 -7.71 0.73 -16.90
N GLU A 32 -7.63 -0.34 -17.68
CA GLU A 32 -7.34 -1.68 -17.14
C GLU A 32 -5.95 -1.76 -16.54
N CYS A 33 -4.97 -1.12 -17.17
CA CYS A 33 -3.62 -1.04 -16.65
C CYS A 33 -3.60 -0.35 -15.27
N ARG A 34 -4.35 0.76 -15.15
CA ARG A 34 -4.46 1.51 -13.91
C ARG A 34 -5.10 0.67 -12.81
N LYS A 35 -6.16 -0.07 -13.13
CA LYS A 35 -6.82 -0.97 -12.17
C LYS A 35 -5.88 -2.05 -11.68
N ASP A 36 -5.11 -2.63 -12.60
CA ASP A 36 -4.14 -3.67 -12.24
C ASP A 36 -3.06 -3.12 -11.31
N ALA A 37 -2.49 -1.96 -11.63
CA ALA A 37 -1.50 -1.31 -10.79
C ALA A 37 -2.08 -0.94 -9.42
N SER A 38 -3.32 -0.45 -9.37
CA SER A 38 -4.01 -0.12 -8.12
C SER A 38 -4.18 -1.34 -7.22
N ARG A 39 -4.49 -2.48 -7.81
CA ARG A 39 -4.62 -3.74 -7.07
C ARG A 39 -3.29 -4.12 -6.42
N GLN A 40 -2.20 -3.97 -7.16
CA GLN A 40 -0.86 -4.24 -6.65
C GLN A 40 -0.50 -3.27 -5.51
N ALA A 41 -0.86 -2.00 -5.64
CA ALA A 41 -0.61 -1.00 -4.61
C ALA A 41 -1.38 -1.31 -3.33
N LYS A 42 -2.63 -1.73 -3.44
CA LYS A 42 -3.45 -2.13 -2.28
C LYS A 42 -2.86 -3.34 -1.59
N ALA A 43 -2.40 -4.33 -2.34
CA ALA A 43 -1.76 -5.52 -1.78
C ALA A 43 -0.47 -5.14 -1.04
N TYR A 44 0.29 -4.20 -1.58
CA TYR A 44 1.50 -3.69 -0.94
C TYR A 44 1.18 -3.00 0.39
N ALA A 45 0.14 -2.15 0.41
CA ALA A 45 -0.29 -1.46 1.63
C ALA A 45 -0.75 -2.46 2.70
N GLU A 46 -1.48 -3.50 2.32
CA GLU A 46 -1.89 -4.57 3.22
C GLU A 46 -0.69 -5.29 3.83
N ARG A 47 0.32 -5.59 3.03
CA ARG A 47 1.55 -6.24 3.49
C ARG A 47 2.28 -5.37 4.49
N LEU A 48 2.39 -4.06 4.24
CA LEU A 48 3.02 -3.14 5.17
C LEU A 48 2.24 -3.04 6.48
N THR A 49 0.91 -3.07 6.41
CA THR A 49 0.04 -3.08 7.59
C THR A 49 0.32 -4.31 8.43
N ASP A 50 0.38 -5.49 7.81
CA ASP A 50 0.63 -6.74 8.51
C ASP A 50 2.00 -6.74 9.19
N GLN A 51 3.03 -6.25 8.51
CA GLN A 51 4.38 -6.17 9.06
C GLN A 51 4.44 -5.22 10.25
N ALA A 52 3.81 -4.05 10.15
CA ALA A 52 3.81 -3.07 11.25
C ALA A 52 3.04 -3.62 12.46
N TYR A 53 1.92 -4.28 12.22
CA TYR A 53 1.11 -4.89 13.27
C TYR A 53 1.86 -6.00 13.99
N GLU A 54 2.53 -6.88 13.23
CA GLU A 54 3.34 -7.96 13.81
C GLU A 54 4.45 -7.42 14.71
N LYS A 55 5.15 -6.39 14.24
CA LYS A 55 6.22 -5.78 15.03
C LYS A 55 5.67 -5.20 16.35
N ALA A 56 4.50 -4.56 16.28
CA ALA A 56 3.87 -3.99 17.48
C ALA A 56 3.48 -5.08 18.47
N CYS A 57 2.92 -6.20 17.97
CA CYS A 57 2.57 -7.34 18.83
C CYS A 57 3.79 -7.98 19.48
N GLN A 58 4.93 -8.04 18.77
CA GLN A 58 6.15 -8.61 19.30
C GLN A 58 6.79 -7.71 20.37
N ARG A 59 6.63 -6.40 20.26
CA ARG A 59 7.18 -5.46 21.25
C ARG A 59 6.43 -5.48 22.56
N ASP A 60 5.14 -5.74 22.50
CA ASP A 60 4.29 -5.68 23.71
C ASP A 60 4.17 -7.05 24.34
N ARG A 61 4.94 -7.26 25.41
CA ARG A 61 4.94 -8.51 26.18
C ARG A 61 3.88 -8.54 27.29
N SER A 62 3.11 -7.44 27.43
CA SER A 62 2.14 -7.32 28.50
C SER A 62 0.80 -8.01 28.20
N GLY A 63 0.65 -8.61 27.03
CA GLY A 63 -0.58 -9.25 26.62
C GLY A 63 -1.59 -8.31 25.98
N TYR A 64 -1.27 -7.03 25.92
CA TYR A 64 -2.11 -6.04 25.24
C TYR A 64 -1.91 -6.16 23.72
N LYS A 65 -2.99 -6.34 23.00
CA LYS A 65 -2.96 -6.39 21.54
C LYS A 65 -3.39 -5.04 20.99
N PRO A 66 -2.51 -4.32 20.29
CA PRO A 66 -2.89 -3.04 19.69
C PRO A 66 -3.92 -3.25 18.58
N SER A 67 -4.69 -2.21 18.29
CA SER A 67 -5.64 -2.24 17.19
C SER A 67 -4.90 -2.24 15.84
N ARG A 68 -5.25 -3.18 14.95
CA ARG A 68 -4.67 -3.23 13.61
C ARG A 68 -4.92 -1.94 12.84
N CYS A 69 -6.04 -1.27 13.10
CA CYS A 69 -6.38 0.00 12.44
C CYS A 69 -5.37 1.12 12.72
N SER A 70 -4.70 1.08 13.88
CA SER A 70 -3.67 2.06 14.24
C SER A 70 -2.41 1.95 13.39
N TYR A 71 -2.20 0.81 12.73
CA TYR A 71 -1.01 0.54 11.91
C TYR A 71 -1.33 0.41 10.44
N ARG A 72 -2.52 0.81 10.04
CA ARG A 72 -3.00 0.63 8.68
C ARG A 72 -2.28 1.57 7.71
N PHE A 73 -1.79 1.01 6.62
CA PHE A 73 -1.28 1.76 5.49
C PHE A 73 -2.40 1.94 4.46
N GLN A 74 -2.48 3.12 3.85
CA GLN A 74 -3.50 3.44 2.86
C GLN A 74 -2.86 3.98 1.60
N VAL A 75 -3.43 3.63 0.46
CA VAL A 75 -3.06 4.21 -0.82
C VAL A 75 -3.71 5.58 -0.92
N VAL A 76 -2.90 6.64 -1.09
CA VAL A 76 -3.39 8.03 -1.04
C VAL A 76 -3.22 8.80 -2.35
N GLY A 77 -2.87 8.13 -3.43
CA GLY A 77 -2.77 8.81 -4.73
C GLY A 77 -2.36 7.85 -5.82
N CYS A 78 -2.57 8.27 -7.05
CA CYS A 78 -2.18 7.53 -8.24
C CYS A 78 -1.81 8.52 -9.34
N THR A 79 -0.60 8.39 -9.87
CA THR A 79 -0.09 9.26 -10.93
C THR A 79 0.55 8.42 -12.01
N LEU A 80 0.22 8.71 -13.26
CA LEU A 80 0.86 8.05 -14.40
C LEU A 80 2.31 8.53 -14.52
N TRP A 81 3.24 7.59 -14.58
CA TRP A 81 4.67 7.86 -14.62
C TRP A 81 5.23 7.67 -16.03
N GLN A 82 4.71 8.37 -16.98
CA GLN A 82 5.34 8.35 -18.32
C GLN A 82 5.23 9.66 -19.00
#